data_bfe5cb4ac840c0d48e02576402871123
#
_entry.id   bfe5cb4ac840c0d48e02576402871123
#
_cell.length_a   1.000
_cell.length_b   1.000
_cell.length_c   1.000
_cell.angle_alpha   90.00
_cell.angle_beta   90.00
_cell.angle_gamma   90.00
#
_symmetry.space_group_name_H-M   'P 1'
#
loop_
_entity.id
_entity.type
_entity.pdbx_description
1 polymer ?
#
loop_
_entity_poly.entity_id
_entity_poly.type
_entity_poly.pdbx_seq_one_letter_code
_entity_poly.pdbx_strand_id
1 'polypeptide(L)'
;MKGLSKDRLWSIAVLTPSIILIAVFVYGFIARSVYVSMTDWGNDPAQALALNPIIRFTGLTNYQDLFTGFLQGRFRQELVSTIFFTLFFILGCLGLGLGLALILDRNPRGEGLWRTIFLFPMSLSFIVTGTIWRWMLQPQGGLNQAPTLFGAPPGTFAWLSSTDAIWKFDWNKLPLLTASVVGLVLVVVAVRAARSGDRTRTLVAGGCAALLFLWALLIGPNIKMLPAPELHGFNFALIGIIIAAVWQMSGYTMALYLAGLRGIPEELREAARVDGANDLGMYQHVIFPLLAPITLSAMIVLGHISLKIFDLVYAMAGPDNINTSVPALNMYLTSFRQNQFALGAAIGTILLILVAFVIVPYLSSQFRTEEGHA
;
A
#
# COMPACT_ATOMS: atom_id res chain seq x y z
N MET A 1 -32.70 -27.22 21.64
CA MET A 1 -32.16 -26.86 20.30
C MET A 1 -33.31 -26.21 19.51
N LYS A 2 -33.31 -24.86 19.37
CA LYS A 2 -34.32 -24.17 18.55
C LYS A 2 -34.03 -24.53 17.08
N GLY A 3 -34.97 -25.22 16.43
CA GLY A 3 -34.88 -25.55 15.01
C GLY A 3 -34.68 -24.31 14.15
N LEU A 4 -33.80 -24.39 13.18
CA LEU A 4 -33.59 -23.32 12.18
C LEU A 4 -34.92 -23.02 11.51
N SER A 5 -35.30 -21.73 11.45
CA SER A 5 -36.53 -21.31 10.73
C SER A 5 -36.39 -21.69 9.23
N LYS A 6 -37.53 -21.96 8.58
CA LYS A 6 -37.53 -22.31 7.13
C LYS A 6 -36.78 -21.26 6.29
N ASP A 7 -36.89 -19.99 6.64
CA ASP A 7 -36.22 -18.89 5.96
C ASP A 7 -34.68 -18.95 6.09
N ARG A 8 -34.18 -19.36 7.28
CA ARG A 8 -32.74 -19.59 7.47
C ARG A 8 -32.22 -20.78 6.66
N LEU A 9 -33.00 -21.86 6.54
CA LEU A 9 -32.63 -23.01 5.72
C LEU A 9 -32.55 -22.64 4.24
N TRP A 10 -33.53 -21.88 3.74
CA TRP A 10 -33.49 -21.36 2.36
C TRP A 10 -32.32 -20.41 2.12
N SER A 11 -32.05 -19.50 3.04
CA SER A 11 -30.88 -18.59 2.94
C SER A 11 -29.56 -19.36 2.90
N ILE A 12 -29.39 -20.37 3.75
CA ILE A 12 -28.21 -21.24 3.75
C ILE A 12 -28.11 -22.00 2.41
N ALA A 13 -29.21 -22.60 1.94
CA ALA A 13 -29.20 -23.37 0.69
C ALA A 13 -28.81 -22.52 -0.52
N VAL A 14 -29.28 -21.27 -0.60
CA VAL A 14 -28.97 -20.31 -1.68
C VAL A 14 -27.52 -19.84 -1.59
N LEU A 15 -27.00 -19.61 -0.39
CA LEU A 15 -25.62 -19.10 -0.20
C LEU A 15 -24.56 -20.23 -0.27
N THR A 16 -24.92 -21.48 0.02
CA THR A 16 -23.98 -22.61 0.09
C THR A 16 -23.15 -22.79 -1.19
N PRO A 17 -23.69 -22.76 -2.42
CA PRO A 17 -22.87 -22.89 -3.63
C PRO A 17 -21.80 -21.80 -3.73
N SER A 18 -22.16 -20.53 -3.43
CA SER A 18 -21.20 -19.41 -3.45
C SER A 18 -20.12 -19.57 -2.38
N ILE A 19 -20.49 -20.02 -1.17
CA ILE A 19 -19.55 -20.25 -0.06
C ILE A 19 -18.60 -21.38 -0.43
N ILE A 20 -19.07 -22.48 -1.03
CA ILE A 20 -18.21 -23.58 -1.47
C ILE A 20 -17.24 -23.11 -2.56
N LEU A 21 -17.72 -22.38 -3.55
CA LEU A 21 -16.86 -21.82 -4.60
C LEU A 21 -15.76 -20.92 -4.02
N ILE A 22 -16.10 -20.02 -3.10
CA ILE A 22 -15.12 -19.17 -2.43
C ILE A 22 -14.15 -20.02 -1.59
N ALA A 23 -14.65 -21.01 -0.84
CA ALA A 23 -13.79 -21.87 -0.03
C ALA A 23 -12.76 -22.62 -0.89
N VAL A 24 -13.17 -23.16 -2.04
CA VAL A 24 -12.28 -23.92 -2.93
C VAL A 24 -11.38 -22.98 -3.75
N PHE A 25 -11.97 -22.04 -4.49
CA PHE A 25 -11.24 -21.24 -5.48
C PHE A 25 -10.51 -20.02 -4.89
N VAL A 26 -10.84 -19.59 -3.71
CA VAL A 26 -10.09 -18.52 -3.04
C VAL A 26 -9.21 -19.10 -1.93
N TYR A 27 -9.82 -19.65 -0.88
CA TYR A 27 -9.06 -20.12 0.28
C TYR A 27 -8.23 -21.39 -0.03
N GLY A 28 -8.75 -22.30 -0.88
CA GLY A 28 -8.00 -23.47 -1.32
C GLY A 28 -6.76 -23.09 -2.15
N PHE A 29 -6.88 -22.13 -3.06
CA PHE A 29 -5.71 -21.65 -3.82
C PHE A 29 -4.74 -20.84 -2.98
N ILE A 30 -5.21 -20.03 -2.01
CA ILE A 30 -4.33 -19.37 -1.04
C ILE A 30 -3.54 -20.41 -0.25
N ALA A 31 -4.22 -21.42 0.32
CA ALA A 31 -3.58 -22.48 1.08
C ALA A 31 -2.56 -23.25 0.21
N ARG A 32 -2.89 -23.53 -1.05
CA ARG A 32 -1.97 -24.15 -2.02
C ARG A 32 -0.75 -23.26 -2.28
N SER A 33 -0.93 -21.96 -2.48
CA SER A 33 0.16 -21.02 -2.71
C SER A 33 1.09 -20.93 -1.50
N VAL A 34 0.53 -20.88 -0.28
CA VAL A 34 1.30 -20.93 0.97
C VAL A 34 2.06 -22.26 1.09
N TYR A 35 1.45 -23.39 0.75
CA TYR A 35 2.16 -24.68 0.73
C TYR A 35 3.31 -24.67 -0.28
N VAL A 36 3.08 -24.23 -1.53
CA VAL A 36 4.12 -24.14 -2.57
C VAL A 36 5.26 -23.25 -2.13
N SER A 37 4.99 -22.14 -1.46
CA SER A 37 6.03 -21.23 -0.95
C SER A 37 6.99 -21.86 0.06
N MET A 38 6.60 -23.00 0.65
CA MET A 38 7.40 -23.77 1.61
C MET A 38 8.08 -25.00 0.96
N THR A 39 8.18 -25.04 -0.36
CA THR A 39 8.80 -26.14 -1.12
C THR A 39 10.01 -25.63 -1.90
N ASP A 40 10.68 -26.54 -2.59
CA ASP A 40 11.80 -26.27 -3.50
C ASP A 40 11.40 -26.22 -4.98
N TRP A 41 10.10 -26.13 -5.28
CA TRP A 41 9.62 -26.16 -6.66
C TRP A 41 10.13 -25.00 -7.48
N GLY A 42 10.92 -25.33 -8.50
CA GLY A 42 11.58 -24.37 -9.38
C GLY A 42 13.04 -24.07 -9.03
N ASN A 43 13.57 -24.60 -7.93
CA ASN A 43 15.00 -24.45 -7.60
C ASN A 43 15.89 -25.24 -8.58
N ASP A 44 15.40 -26.38 -9.08
CA ASP A 44 16.04 -27.14 -10.15
C ASP A 44 15.34 -26.82 -11.48
N PRO A 45 15.99 -26.11 -12.42
CA PRO A 45 15.40 -25.76 -13.71
C PRO A 45 14.98 -26.97 -14.54
N ALA A 46 15.66 -28.11 -14.40
CA ALA A 46 15.31 -29.34 -15.12
C ALA A 46 13.99 -29.96 -14.61
N GLN A 47 13.68 -29.77 -13.34
CA GLN A 47 12.46 -30.28 -12.69
C GLN A 47 11.31 -29.28 -12.71
N ALA A 48 11.58 -27.98 -12.86
CA ALA A 48 10.58 -26.92 -12.72
C ALA A 48 9.35 -27.13 -13.62
N LEU A 49 9.56 -27.52 -14.88
CA LEU A 49 8.52 -27.73 -15.90
C LEU A 49 8.30 -29.22 -16.22
N ALA A 50 8.82 -30.14 -15.44
CA ALA A 50 8.59 -31.57 -15.63
C ALA A 50 7.10 -31.93 -15.42
N LEU A 51 6.60 -32.93 -16.14
CA LEU A 51 5.22 -33.42 -15.98
C LEU A 51 4.93 -33.90 -14.54
N ASN A 52 5.95 -34.50 -13.89
CA ASN A 52 5.89 -34.94 -12.50
C ASN A 52 7.13 -34.42 -11.76
N PRO A 53 7.13 -33.15 -11.35
CA PRO A 53 8.28 -32.58 -10.67
C PRO A 53 8.45 -33.21 -9.28
N ILE A 54 9.70 -33.48 -8.91
CA ILE A 54 10.05 -33.92 -7.55
C ILE A 54 10.08 -32.68 -6.66
N ILE A 55 9.05 -32.50 -5.85
CA ILE A 55 8.91 -31.34 -4.97
C ILE A 55 9.13 -31.77 -3.52
N ARG A 56 10.08 -31.12 -2.84
CA ARG A 56 10.38 -31.36 -1.44
C ARG A 56 9.91 -30.20 -0.57
N PHE A 57 9.45 -30.52 0.62
CA PHE A 57 9.10 -29.49 1.61
C PHE A 57 10.36 -28.95 2.27
N THR A 58 10.60 -27.65 2.19
CA THR A 58 11.78 -26.94 2.73
C THR A 58 11.46 -25.96 3.87
N GLY A 59 10.18 -25.86 4.24
CA GLY A 59 9.72 -24.96 5.30
C GLY A 59 9.93 -23.49 4.95
N LEU A 60 10.62 -22.73 5.79
CA LEU A 60 10.76 -21.28 5.63
C LEU A 60 12.01 -20.84 4.85
N THR A 61 12.71 -21.75 4.18
CA THR A 61 13.97 -21.46 3.48
C THR A 61 13.79 -20.34 2.44
N ASN A 62 12.74 -20.39 1.61
CA ASN A 62 12.50 -19.34 0.60
C ASN A 62 12.30 -17.97 1.23
N TYR A 63 11.63 -17.90 2.38
CA TYR A 63 11.45 -16.63 3.11
C TYR A 63 12.78 -16.14 3.67
N GLN A 64 13.57 -17.02 4.26
CA GLN A 64 14.90 -16.70 4.74
C GLN A 64 15.78 -16.16 3.61
N ASP A 65 15.77 -16.81 2.45
CA ASP A 65 16.52 -16.39 1.27
C ASP A 65 16.08 -15.02 0.76
N LEU A 66 14.81 -14.69 0.76
CA LEU A 66 14.30 -13.38 0.36
C LEU A 66 14.87 -12.23 1.23
N PHE A 67 15.01 -12.46 2.54
CA PHE A 67 15.48 -11.43 3.46
C PHE A 67 17.01 -11.42 3.67
N THR A 68 17.69 -12.57 3.52
CA THR A 68 19.13 -12.73 3.85
C THR A 68 19.96 -13.31 2.71
N GLY A 69 19.32 -13.86 1.66
CA GLY A 69 20.02 -14.47 0.53
C GLY A 69 20.72 -13.43 -0.35
N PHE A 70 21.97 -13.70 -0.76
CA PHE A 70 22.78 -12.79 -1.57
C PHE A 70 22.11 -12.39 -2.89
N LEU A 71 21.42 -13.33 -3.57
CA LEU A 71 20.80 -13.09 -4.87
C LEU A 71 19.48 -12.31 -4.80
N GLN A 72 18.91 -12.10 -3.61
CA GLN A 72 17.59 -11.53 -3.42
C GLN A 72 17.59 -10.02 -3.07
N GLY A 73 18.70 -9.30 -3.36
CA GLY A 73 18.80 -7.85 -3.17
C GLY A 73 17.70 -7.05 -3.88
N ARG A 74 17.26 -7.54 -5.03
CA ARG A 74 16.12 -6.96 -5.77
C ARG A 74 14.86 -6.93 -4.92
N PHE A 75 14.45 -8.03 -4.29
CA PHE A 75 13.26 -8.11 -3.45
C PHE A 75 13.33 -7.12 -2.27
N ARG A 76 14.48 -7.00 -1.65
CA ARG A 76 14.71 -6.05 -0.54
C ARG A 76 14.57 -4.60 -0.99
N GLN A 77 15.13 -4.24 -2.15
CA GLN A 77 14.93 -2.92 -2.77
C GLN A 77 13.44 -2.66 -3.07
N GLU A 78 12.74 -3.67 -3.56
CA GLU A 78 11.31 -3.57 -3.90
C GLU A 78 10.41 -3.34 -2.70
N LEU A 79 10.73 -3.94 -1.54
CA LEU A 79 10.02 -3.65 -0.29
C LEU A 79 10.19 -2.18 0.11
N VAL A 80 11.41 -1.64 0.01
CA VAL A 80 11.68 -0.23 0.29
C VAL A 80 10.93 0.66 -0.69
N SER A 81 11.01 0.37 -1.99
CA SER A 81 10.28 1.11 -3.03
C SER A 81 8.77 1.10 -2.77
N THR A 82 8.22 -0.03 -2.33
CA THR A 82 6.78 -0.16 -2.04
C THR A 82 6.35 0.70 -0.84
N ILE A 83 7.16 0.77 0.21
CA ILE A 83 6.87 1.63 1.37
C ILE A 83 6.80 3.10 0.93
N PHE A 84 7.79 3.59 0.18
CA PHE A 84 7.81 4.96 -0.32
C PHE A 84 6.69 5.22 -1.32
N PHE A 85 6.48 4.29 -2.26
CA PHE A 85 5.39 4.37 -3.21
C PHE A 85 4.04 4.49 -2.49
N THR A 86 3.75 3.60 -1.56
CA THR A 86 2.49 3.59 -0.80
C THR A 86 2.28 4.90 -0.03
N LEU A 87 3.31 5.37 0.68
CA LEU A 87 3.25 6.60 1.46
C LEU A 87 2.92 7.80 0.58
N PHE A 88 3.73 8.04 -0.45
CA PHE A 88 3.56 9.22 -1.31
C PHE A 88 2.34 9.11 -2.23
N PHE A 89 1.98 7.91 -2.67
CA PHE A 89 0.75 7.68 -3.42
C PHE A 89 -0.50 8.01 -2.61
N ILE A 90 -0.60 7.50 -1.37
CA ILE A 90 -1.73 7.80 -0.49
C ILE A 90 -1.78 9.28 -0.17
N LEU A 91 -0.67 9.88 0.27
CA LEU A 91 -0.62 11.32 0.59
C LEU A 91 -0.97 12.18 -0.63
N GLY A 92 -0.45 11.84 -1.80
CA GLY A 92 -0.75 12.54 -3.05
C GLY A 92 -2.22 12.44 -3.45
N CYS A 93 -2.80 11.23 -3.40
CA CYS A 93 -4.23 11.03 -3.72
C CYS A 93 -5.16 11.74 -2.73
N LEU A 94 -4.88 11.64 -1.43
CA LEU A 94 -5.70 12.30 -0.40
C LEU A 94 -5.57 13.82 -0.51
N GLY A 95 -4.35 14.34 -0.64
CA GLY A 95 -4.11 15.79 -0.73
C GLY A 95 -4.71 16.40 -1.99
N LEU A 96 -4.42 15.83 -3.16
CA LEU A 96 -4.97 16.32 -4.43
C LEU A 96 -6.49 16.11 -4.50
N GLY A 97 -7.00 14.94 -4.09
CA GLY A 97 -8.42 14.65 -4.09
C GLY A 97 -9.22 15.56 -3.15
N LEU A 98 -8.72 15.80 -1.94
CA LEU A 98 -9.33 16.75 -1.01
C LEU A 98 -9.32 18.18 -1.58
N GLY A 99 -8.18 18.62 -2.13
CA GLY A 99 -8.08 19.94 -2.77
C GLY A 99 -9.09 20.12 -3.90
N LEU A 100 -9.23 19.14 -4.78
CA LEU A 100 -10.21 19.15 -5.86
C LEU A 100 -11.67 19.12 -5.32
N ALA A 101 -11.93 18.32 -4.29
CA ALA A 101 -13.25 18.26 -3.67
C ALA A 101 -13.67 19.60 -3.04
N LEU A 102 -12.73 20.27 -2.34
CA LEU A 102 -12.98 21.60 -1.75
C LEU A 102 -13.28 22.68 -2.81
N ILE A 103 -12.64 22.60 -3.98
CA ILE A 103 -12.91 23.50 -5.11
C ILE A 103 -14.31 23.22 -5.65
N LEU A 104 -14.69 21.95 -5.83
CA LEU A 104 -15.99 21.55 -6.38
C LEU A 104 -17.13 21.74 -5.37
N ASP A 105 -16.88 21.68 -4.06
CA ASP A 105 -17.90 21.94 -3.02
C ASP A 105 -18.43 23.39 -3.07
N ARG A 106 -17.66 24.33 -3.63
CA ARG A 106 -18.07 25.72 -3.87
C ARG A 106 -19.03 25.90 -5.06
N ASN A 107 -19.50 24.82 -5.67
CA ASN A 107 -20.39 24.80 -6.82
C ASN A 107 -19.93 25.71 -7.99
N PRO A 108 -18.70 25.53 -8.53
CA PRO A 108 -18.20 26.35 -9.62
C PRO A 108 -19.06 26.15 -10.89
N ARG A 109 -19.13 27.19 -11.72
CA ARG A 109 -19.82 27.08 -13.02
C ARG A 109 -19.24 25.92 -13.83
N GLY A 110 -20.11 25.02 -14.32
CA GLY A 110 -19.67 23.84 -15.08
C GLY A 110 -19.14 22.69 -14.20
N GLU A 111 -19.53 22.59 -12.94
CA GLU A 111 -19.12 21.53 -12.01
C GLU A 111 -19.18 20.13 -12.62
N GLY A 112 -20.25 19.78 -13.33
CA GLY A 112 -20.39 18.48 -13.97
C GLY A 112 -19.28 18.17 -14.97
N LEU A 113 -18.83 19.16 -15.75
CA LEU A 113 -17.72 19.02 -16.67
C LEU A 113 -16.40 18.80 -15.92
N TRP A 114 -16.11 19.61 -14.91
CA TRP A 114 -14.91 19.47 -14.09
C TRP A 114 -14.85 18.12 -13.38
N ARG A 115 -15.97 17.67 -12.81
CA ARG A 115 -16.09 16.34 -12.20
C ARG A 115 -15.75 15.25 -13.22
N THR A 116 -16.28 15.32 -14.43
CA THR A 116 -15.99 14.35 -15.50
C THR A 116 -14.51 14.35 -15.87
N ILE A 117 -13.88 15.53 -16.04
CA ILE A 117 -12.48 15.65 -16.36
C ILE A 117 -11.59 15.01 -15.29
N PHE A 118 -11.87 15.28 -14.00
CA PHE A 118 -11.07 14.74 -12.89
C PHE A 118 -11.31 13.25 -12.63
N LEU A 119 -12.49 12.71 -12.97
CA LEU A 119 -12.80 11.30 -12.87
C LEU A 119 -12.30 10.49 -14.07
N PHE A 120 -12.09 11.12 -15.22
CA PHE A 120 -11.71 10.43 -16.45
C PHE A 120 -10.44 9.55 -16.30
N PRO A 121 -9.35 10.00 -15.66
CA PRO A 121 -8.16 9.16 -15.51
C PRO A 121 -8.43 7.82 -14.82
N MET A 122 -9.34 7.78 -13.85
CA MET A 122 -9.70 6.56 -13.13
C MET A 122 -10.39 5.52 -14.03
N SER A 123 -11.02 5.93 -15.13
CA SER A 123 -11.65 5.01 -16.09
C SER A 123 -10.64 4.28 -16.99
N LEU A 124 -9.39 4.74 -17.06
CA LEU A 124 -8.33 4.11 -17.82
C LEU A 124 -7.77 2.89 -17.09
N SER A 125 -7.35 1.87 -17.83
CA SER A 125 -6.57 0.79 -17.23
C SER A 125 -5.17 1.29 -16.84
N PHE A 126 -4.56 0.67 -15.82
CA PHE A 126 -3.19 1.01 -15.40
C PHE A 126 -2.16 0.84 -16.53
N ILE A 127 -2.38 -0.11 -17.46
CA ILE A 127 -1.51 -0.32 -18.63
C ILE A 127 -1.58 0.88 -19.58
N VAL A 128 -2.78 1.37 -19.88
CA VAL A 128 -2.98 2.55 -20.76
C VAL A 128 -2.36 3.79 -20.12
N THR A 129 -2.65 4.04 -18.84
CA THR A 129 -2.02 5.10 -18.07
C THR A 129 -0.50 5.00 -18.12
N GLY A 130 0.03 3.80 -17.87
CA GLY A 130 1.46 3.56 -17.87
C GLY A 130 2.10 3.85 -19.24
N THR A 131 1.45 3.47 -20.33
CA THR A 131 1.93 3.73 -21.69
C THR A 131 1.97 5.24 -22.00
N ILE A 132 0.91 5.98 -21.64
CA ILE A 132 0.84 7.44 -21.82
C ILE A 132 1.94 8.12 -21.01
N TRP A 133 2.06 7.79 -19.73
CA TRP A 133 3.05 8.40 -18.84
C TRP A 133 4.48 8.01 -19.19
N ARG A 134 4.72 6.78 -19.68
CA ARG A 134 6.03 6.38 -20.23
C ARG A 134 6.46 7.30 -21.37
N TRP A 135 5.55 7.61 -22.31
CA TRP A 135 5.82 8.54 -23.40
C TRP A 135 6.05 9.98 -22.88
N MET A 136 5.22 10.45 -21.95
CA MET A 136 5.35 11.78 -21.35
C MET A 136 6.65 11.97 -20.58
N LEU A 137 7.16 10.92 -19.94
CA LEU A 137 8.37 10.94 -19.11
C LEU A 137 9.62 10.46 -19.85
N GLN A 138 9.61 10.44 -21.19
CA GLN A 138 10.82 10.16 -21.96
C GLN A 138 11.84 11.30 -21.78
N PRO A 139 13.14 10.98 -21.57
CA PRO A 139 14.17 12.01 -21.39
C PRO A 139 14.31 12.97 -22.56
N GLN A 140 14.06 12.48 -23.79
CA GLN A 140 14.21 13.24 -25.03
C GLN A 140 12.86 13.69 -25.65
N GLY A 141 11.77 13.59 -24.89
CA GLY A 141 10.43 13.89 -25.37
C GLY A 141 9.50 14.35 -24.26
N GLY A 142 8.20 14.30 -24.52
CA GLY A 142 7.15 14.54 -23.56
C GLY A 142 7.34 15.84 -22.74
N LEU A 143 7.33 15.71 -21.42
CA LEU A 143 7.43 16.86 -20.52
C LEU A 143 8.77 17.60 -20.60
N ASN A 144 9.85 16.93 -20.97
CA ASN A 144 11.15 17.59 -21.14
C ASN A 144 11.17 18.55 -22.33
N GLN A 145 10.32 18.35 -23.32
CA GLN A 145 10.18 19.27 -24.47
C GLN A 145 9.19 20.41 -24.22
N ALA A 146 8.36 20.34 -23.17
CA ALA A 146 7.36 21.37 -22.89
C ALA A 146 7.94 22.80 -22.75
N PRO A 147 9.12 23.03 -22.15
CA PRO A 147 9.72 24.37 -22.05
C PRO A 147 10.02 24.99 -23.42
N THR A 148 10.28 24.18 -24.47
CA THR A 148 10.58 24.71 -25.82
C THR A 148 9.39 25.42 -26.45
N LEU A 149 8.16 25.11 -26.04
CA LEU A 149 6.95 25.81 -26.48
C LEU A 149 6.94 27.28 -26.04
N PHE A 150 7.72 27.62 -25.01
CA PHE A 150 7.88 28.96 -24.47
C PHE A 150 9.25 29.57 -24.79
N GLY A 151 10.00 28.98 -25.72
CA GLY A 151 11.32 29.46 -26.14
C GLY A 151 12.45 29.15 -25.15
N ALA A 152 12.22 28.32 -24.12
CA ALA A 152 13.24 27.90 -23.17
C ALA A 152 13.94 26.61 -23.66
N PRO A 153 15.17 26.32 -23.18
CA PRO A 153 15.84 25.05 -23.49
C PRO A 153 15.06 23.86 -22.96
N PRO A 154 15.15 22.67 -23.62
CA PRO A 154 14.49 21.46 -23.15
C PRO A 154 14.97 21.07 -21.74
N GLY A 155 14.09 20.47 -20.95
CA GLY A 155 14.44 19.91 -19.64
C GLY A 155 15.40 18.72 -19.77
N THR A 156 16.21 18.52 -18.75
CA THR A 156 17.23 17.44 -18.72
C THR A 156 16.93 16.36 -17.67
N PHE A 157 15.65 16.21 -17.26
CA PHE A 157 15.26 15.22 -16.27
C PHE A 157 15.34 13.79 -16.84
N ALA A 158 16.03 12.92 -16.12
CA ALA A 158 16.18 11.52 -16.52
C ALA A 158 14.91 10.67 -16.26
N TRP A 159 13.98 11.17 -15.43
CA TRP A 159 12.72 10.50 -15.07
C TRP A 159 12.93 9.01 -14.73
N LEU A 160 12.25 8.12 -15.47
CA LEU A 160 12.31 6.66 -15.26
C LEU A 160 13.70 6.03 -15.46
N SER A 161 14.61 6.74 -16.15
CA SER A 161 15.99 6.30 -16.38
C SER A 161 16.96 6.73 -15.25
N SER A 162 16.48 7.49 -14.26
CA SER A 162 17.33 7.94 -13.17
C SER A 162 17.80 6.77 -12.31
N THR A 163 19.08 6.76 -11.97
CA THR A 163 19.70 5.85 -10.99
C THR A 163 19.94 6.52 -9.65
N ASP A 164 19.63 7.81 -9.54
CA ASP A 164 19.89 8.59 -8.34
C ASP A 164 18.90 8.23 -7.23
N ALA A 165 19.42 7.94 -6.06
CA ALA A 165 18.63 7.72 -4.86
C ALA A 165 18.62 8.96 -3.98
N ILE A 166 17.41 9.43 -3.64
CA ILE A 166 17.18 10.58 -2.76
C ILE A 166 17.58 10.23 -1.32
N TRP A 167 17.30 9.01 -0.92
CA TRP A 167 17.59 8.50 0.42
C TRP A 167 18.02 7.04 0.33
N LYS A 168 19.04 6.69 1.11
CA LYS A 168 19.61 5.34 1.17
C LYS A 168 19.77 4.89 2.61
N PHE A 169 19.52 3.60 2.86
CA PHE A 169 19.83 2.98 4.14
C PHE A 169 20.46 1.59 3.93
N ASP A 170 21.23 1.15 4.93
CA ASP A 170 21.78 -0.20 4.94
C ASP A 170 20.74 -1.19 5.47
N TRP A 171 20.47 -2.27 4.70
CA TRP A 171 19.52 -3.31 5.09
C TRP A 171 19.88 -3.98 6.43
N ASN A 172 21.17 -4.04 6.77
CA ASN A 172 21.62 -4.54 8.06
C ASN A 172 21.07 -3.75 9.27
N LYS A 173 20.61 -2.51 9.05
CA LYS A 173 19.95 -1.70 10.08
C LYS A 173 18.45 -1.97 10.22
N LEU A 174 17.87 -2.86 9.40
CA LEU A 174 16.44 -3.15 9.44
C LEU A 174 15.96 -3.64 10.82
N PRO A 175 16.65 -4.57 11.52
CA PRO A 175 16.25 -5.01 12.86
C PRO A 175 16.23 -3.86 13.87
N LEU A 176 17.21 -2.95 13.78
CA LEU A 176 17.28 -1.77 14.62
C LEU A 176 16.12 -0.80 14.35
N LEU A 177 15.81 -0.55 13.08
CA LEU A 177 14.72 0.33 12.66
C LEU A 177 13.37 -0.24 13.10
N THR A 178 13.12 -1.53 12.87
CA THR A 178 11.86 -2.18 13.25
C THR A 178 11.66 -2.17 14.76
N ALA A 179 12.69 -2.49 15.54
CA ALA A 179 12.62 -2.42 17.01
C ALA A 179 12.35 -1.00 17.50
N SER A 180 12.98 0.01 16.87
CA SER A 180 12.77 1.42 17.22
C SER A 180 11.35 1.89 16.90
N VAL A 181 10.80 1.52 15.74
CA VAL A 181 9.42 1.86 15.35
C VAL A 181 8.40 1.18 16.26
N VAL A 182 8.57 -0.13 16.53
CA VAL A 182 7.68 -0.87 17.45
C VAL A 182 7.78 -0.30 18.86
N GLY A 183 9.00 0.02 19.32
CA GLY A 183 9.21 0.69 20.61
C GLY A 183 8.48 2.02 20.70
N LEU A 184 8.53 2.85 19.67
CA LEU A 184 7.82 4.13 19.62
C LEU A 184 6.30 3.95 19.67
N VAL A 185 5.76 2.99 18.90
CA VAL A 185 4.32 2.64 18.96
C VAL A 185 3.92 2.23 20.36
N LEU A 186 4.70 1.39 21.01
CA LEU A 186 4.44 0.96 22.40
C LEU A 186 4.51 2.13 23.40
N VAL A 187 5.40 3.10 23.21
CA VAL A 187 5.41 4.35 24.00
C VAL A 187 4.11 5.13 23.81
N VAL A 188 3.63 5.29 22.58
CA VAL A 188 2.36 5.96 22.32
C VAL A 188 1.18 5.23 23.01
N VAL A 189 1.17 3.90 22.93
CA VAL A 189 0.17 3.07 23.62
C VAL A 189 0.25 3.25 25.14
N ALA A 190 1.46 3.24 25.71
CA ALA A 190 1.68 3.45 27.15
C ALA A 190 1.21 4.83 27.60
N VAL A 191 1.52 5.90 26.85
CA VAL A 191 1.07 7.26 27.15
C VAL A 191 -0.44 7.40 27.08
N ARG A 192 -1.10 6.78 26.08
CA ARG A 192 -2.57 6.77 25.99
C ARG A 192 -3.19 6.01 27.16
N ALA A 193 -2.65 4.84 27.50
CA ALA A 193 -3.12 4.03 28.63
C ALA A 193 -2.92 4.77 29.97
N ALA A 194 -1.83 5.48 30.17
CA ALA A 194 -1.60 6.33 31.33
C ALA A 194 -2.64 7.43 31.46
N ARG A 195 -3.00 8.08 30.35
CA ARG A 195 -4.06 9.12 30.32
C ARG A 195 -5.46 8.56 30.61
N SER A 196 -5.71 7.29 30.27
CA SER A 196 -6.98 6.61 30.58
C SER A 196 -7.01 5.95 31.96
N GLY A 197 -5.93 6.01 32.76
CA GLY A 197 -5.83 5.43 34.08
C GLY A 197 -5.56 3.92 34.11
N ASP A 198 -5.32 3.27 32.97
CA ASP A 198 -5.04 1.83 32.87
C ASP A 198 -3.56 1.55 33.22
N ARG A 199 -3.29 1.33 34.49
CA ARG A 199 -1.93 1.06 35.00
C ARG A 199 -1.31 -0.20 34.40
N THR A 200 -2.10 -1.25 34.21
CA THR A 200 -1.58 -2.53 33.70
C THR A 200 -1.07 -2.36 32.25
N ARG A 201 -1.86 -1.77 31.38
CA ARG A 201 -1.44 -1.50 29.99
C ARG A 201 -0.27 -0.53 29.93
N THR A 202 -0.26 0.49 30.81
CA THR A 202 0.87 1.45 30.88
C THR A 202 2.18 0.75 31.23
N LEU A 203 2.19 -0.10 32.25
CA LEU A 203 3.39 -0.81 32.70
C LEU A 203 3.86 -1.85 31.65
N VAL A 204 2.94 -2.63 31.09
CA VAL A 204 3.29 -3.64 30.09
C VAL A 204 3.83 -2.98 28.81
N ALA A 205 3.10 -2.03 28.23
CA ALA A 205 3.54 -1.37 27.01
C ALA A 205 4.84 -0.55 27.23
N GLY A 206 4.94 0.17 28.35
CA GLY A 206 6.14 0.92 28.70
C GLY A 206 7.36 0.03 28.97
N GLY A 207 7.16 -1.08 29.68
CA GLY A 207 8.20 -2.08 29.93
C GLY A 207 8.70 -2.76 28.65
N CYS A 208 7.78 -3.17 27.77
CA CYS A 208 8.13 -3.72 26.46
C CYS A 208 8.86 -2.70 25.57
N ALA A 209 8.44 -1.44 25.57
CA ALA A 209 9.13 -0.37 24.86
C ALA A 209 10.55 -0.17 25.37
N ALA A 210 10.71 -0.09 26.70
CA ALA A 210 12.03 0.06 27.34
C ALA A 210 12.97 -1.11 27.00
N LEU A 211 12.48 -2.34 27.05
CA LEU A 211 13.24 -3.54 26.67
C LEU A 211 13.65 -3.52 25.20
N LEU A 212 12.75 -3.10 24.29
CA LEU A 212 13.07 -2.98 22.88
C LEU A 212 14.10 -1.89 22.60
N PHE A 213 14.04 -0.74 23.26
CA PHE A 213 15.04 0.30 23.12
C PHE A 213 16.38 -0.10 23.73
N LEU A 214 16.37 -0.79 24.86
CA LEU A 214 17.60 -1.33 25.46
C LEU A 214 18.25 -2.38 24.54
N TRP A 215 17.46 -3.27 23.99
CA TRP A 215 17.90 -4.22 22.97
C TRP A 215 18.45 -3.52 21.73
N ALA A 216 17.74 -2.51 21.21
CA ALA A 216 18.16 -1.72 20.06
C ALA A 216 19.50 -0.99 20.31
N LEU A 217 19.74 -0.54 21.55
CA LEU A 217 20.98 0.15 21.92
C LEU A 217 22.16 -0.80 22.11
N LEU A 218 21.95 -1.93 22.81
CA LEU A 218 23.05 -2.83 23.23
C LEU A 218 23.35 -3.93 22.22
N ILE A 219 22.34 -4.49 21.58
CA ILE A 219 22.44 -5.69 20.73
C ILE A 219 22.22 -5.35 19.26
N GLY A 220 21.25 -4.50 18.97
CA GLY A 220 20.84 -4.15 17.62
C GLY A 220 21.96 -3.74 16.66
N PRO A 221 22.95 -2.90 17.06
CA PRO A 221 24.05 -2.48 16.19
C PRO A 221 24.99 -3.63 15.77
N ASN A 222 25.03 -4.72 16.55
CA ASN A 222 25.89 -5.88 16.29
C ASN A 222 25.21 -6.96 15.45
N ILE A 223 23.89 -6.85 15.23
CA ILE A 223 23.16 -7.81 14.41
C ILE A 223 23.32 -7.43 12.93
N LYS A 224 23.91 -8.34 12.18
CA LYS A 224 24.03 -8.23 10.73
C LYS A 224 23.16 -9.31 10.07
N MET A 225 22.23 -8.90 9.24
CA MET A 225 21.38 -9.81 8.45
C MET A 225 22.14 -10.35 7.24
N LEU A 226 23.08 -9.55 6.71
CA LEU A 226 23.86 -9.85 5.52
C LEU A 226 25.36 -9.77 5.86
N PRO A 227 26.20 -10.56 5.18
CA PRO A 227 27.66 -10.55 5.39
C PRO A 227 28.31 -9.23 4.99
N ALA A 228 27.71 -8.48 4.06
CA ALA A 228 28.19 -7.18 3.60
C ALA A 228 27.08 -6.13 3.71
N PRO A 229 27.40 -4.82 3.80
CA PRO A 229 26.43 -3.75 3.72
C PRO A 229 25.70 -3.78 2.38
N GLU A 230 24.38 -3.67 2.42
CA GLU A 230 23.55 -3.61 1.22
C GLU A 230 22.66 -2.37 1.30
N LEU A 231 22.92 -1.41 0.41
CA LEU A 231 22.23 -0.14 0.39
C LEU A 231 20.99 -0.20 -0.49
N HIS A 232 19.87 0.10 0.12
CA HIS A 232 18.59 0.29 -0.56
C HIS A 232 18.08 1.71 -0.36
N GLY A 233 17.21 2.18 -1.26
CA GLY A 233 16.75 3.54 -1.11
C GLY A 233 15.58 3.93 -1.99
N PHE A 234 15.15 5.18 -1.80
CA PHE A 234 14.13 5.82 -2.59
C PHE A 234 14.75 6.48 -3.82
N ASN A 235 14.41 5.99 -5.01
CA ASN A 235 14.94 6.47 -6.28
C ASN A 235 14.07 7.54 -6.92
N PHE A 236 14.69 8.52 -7.61
CA PHE A 236 13.99 9.52 -8.42
C PHE A 236 13.08 8.91 -9.48
N ALA A 237 13.48 7.79 -10.08
CA ALA A 237 12.66 7.10 -11.08
C ALA A 237 11.26 6.71 -10.55
N LEU A 238 11.13 6.40 -9.25
CA LEU A 238 9.87 6.04 -8.63
C LEU A 238 8.88 7.22 -8.57
N ILE A 239 9.39 8.47 -8.52
CA ILE A 239 8.55 9.68 -8.48
C ILE A 239 7.67 9.76 -9.74
N GLY A 240 8.21 9.45 -10.90
CA GLY A 240 7.42 9.44 -12.14
C GLY A 240 6.22 8.49 -12.07
N ILE A 241 6.43 7.31 -11.47
CA ILE A 241 5.35 6.32 -11.30
C ILE A 241 4.34 6.81 -10.25
N ILE A 242 4.80 7.42 -9.14
CA ILE A 242 3.93 8.00 -8.12
C ILE A 242 3.05 9.10 -8.73
N ILE A 243 3.60 10.01 -9.53
CA ILE A 243 2.84 11.08 -10.19
C ILE A 243 1.75 10.48 -11.08
N ALA A 244 2.08 9.48 -11.91
CA ALA A 244 1.12 8.81 -12.77
C ALA A 244 -0.01 8.13 -11.99
N ALA A 245 0.33 7.43 -10.90
CA ALA A 245 -0.62 6.75 -10.03
C ALA A 245 -1.54 7.75 -9.30
N VAL A 246 -0.97 8.85 -8.77
CA VAL A 246 -1.73 9.92 -8.10
C VAL A 246 -2.68 10.59 -9.09
N TRP A 247 -2.20 10.92 -10.30
CA TRP A 247 -3.05 11.48 -11.35
C TRP A 247 -4.23 10.56 -11.67
N GLN A 248 -4.01 9.25 -11.77
CA GLN A 248 -5.06 8.30 -12.08
C GLN A 248 -6.09 8.14 -10.96
N MET A 249 -5.64 8.13 -9.69
CA MET A 249 -6.50 7.77 -8.54
C MET A 249 -7.00 8.98 -7.74
N SER A 250 -6.52 10.19 -8.01
CA SER A 250 -6.99 11.40 -7.29
C SER A 250 -8.46 11.72 -7.52
N GLY A 251 -9.01 11.38 -8.70
CA GLY A 251 -10.44 11.52 -8.99
C GLY A 251 -11.32 10.65 -8.08
N TYR A 252 -10.86 9.44 -7.73
CA TYR A 252 -11.55 8.58 -6.78
C TYR A 252 -11.65 9.23 -5.39
N THR A 253 -10.55 9.73 -4.87
CA THR A 253 -10.53 10.40 -3.56
C THR A 253 -11.29 11.72 -3.58
N MET A 254 -11.22 12.47 -4.68
CA MET A 254 -12.05 13.66 -4.90
C MET A 254 -13.54 13.33 -4.79
N ALA A 255 -14.01 12.27 -5.46
CA ALA A 255 -15.42 11.87 -5.42
C ALA A 255 -15.88 11.48 -4.01
N LEU A 256 -15.05 10.71 -3.28
CA LEU A 256 -15.34 10.34 -1.89
C LEU A 256 -15.42 11.57 -0.98
N TYR A 257 -14.44 12.47 -1.06
CA TYR A 257 -14.44 13.68 -0.25
C TYR A 257 -15.59 14.63 -0.59
N LEU A 258 -15.90 14.78 -1.89
CA LEU A 258 -17.02 15.62 -2.32
C LEU A 258 -18.37 15.09 -1.80
N ALA A 259 -18.57 13.76 -1.85
CA ALA A 259 -19.74 13.14 -1.26
C ALA A 259 -19.81 13.36 0.26
N GLY A 260 -18.68 13.22 0.94
CA GLY A 260 -18.58 13.48 2.38
C GLY A 260 -18.85 14.94 2.75
N LEU A 261 -18.26 15.89 2.03
CA LEU A 261 -18.45 17.32 2.25
C LEU A 261 -19.92 17.72 2.09
N ARG A 262 -20.61 17.17 1.09
CA ARG A 262 -22.03 17.43 0.83
C ARG A 262 -22.97 16.69 1.79
N GLY A 263 -22.48 15.67 2.47
CA GLY A 263 -23.21 14.98 3.53
C GLY A 263 -23.19 15.71 4.89
N ILE A 264 -22.33 16.73 5.06
CA ILE A 264 -22.26 17.50 6.30
C ILE A 264 -23.43 18.51 6.32
N PRO A 265 -24.33 18.44 7.35
CA PRO A 265 -25.43 19.40 7.50
C PRO A 265 -24.94 20.85 7.56
N GLU A 266 -25.62 21.76 6.86
CA GLU A 266 -25.24 23.18 6.82
C GLU A 266 -25.35 23.84 8.20
N GLU A 267 -26.25 23.34 9.07
CA GLU A 267 -26.42 23.81 10.45
C GLU A 267 -25.12 23.72 11.26
N LEU A 268 -24.26 22.70 11.01
CA LEU A 268 -22.99 22.57 11.67
C LEU A 268 -21.98 23.63 11.20
N ARG A 269 -22.05 24.02 9.93
CA ARG A 269 -21.22 25.09 9.35
C ARG A 269 -21.68 26.45 9.88
N GLU A 270 -22.98 26.69 9.97
CA GLU A 270 -23.58 27.91 10.52
C GLU A 270 -23.29 28.05 12.01
N ALA A 271 -23.44 26.99 12.81
CA ALA A 271 -23.10 26.98 14.22
C ALA A 271 -21.63 27.38 14.46
N ALA A 272 -20.70 26.80 13.71
CA ALA A 272 -19.29 27.15 13.79
C ALA A 272 -19.04 28.64 13.47
N ARG A 273 -19.75 29.22 12.51
CA ARG A 273 -19.66 30.66 12.19
C ARG A 273 -20.21 31.53 13.32
N VAL A 274 -21.33 31.13 13.93
CA VAL A 274 -21.93 31.84 15.07
C VAL A 274 -21.00 31.81 16.27
N ASP A 275 -20.28 30.70 16.49
CA ASP A 275 -19.24 30.55 17.52
C ASP A 275 -17.95 31.33 17.21
N GLY A 276 -17.91 32.08 16.10
CA GLY A 276 -16.81 32.95 15.72
C GLY A 276 -15.65 32.22 15.02
N ALA A 277 -15.85 30.99 14.54
CA ALA A 277 -14.83 30.30 13.75
C ALA A 277 -14.64 30.96 12.39
N ASN A 278 -13.42 31.27 12.02
CA ASN A 278 -13.08 31.61 10.65
C ASN A 278 -13.10 30.35 9.76
N ASP A 279 -13.01 30.52 8.44
CA ASP A 279 -13.03 29.39 7.50
C ASP A 279 -12.02 28.30 7.85
N LEU A 280 -10.77 28.66 8.19
CA LEU A 280 -9.75 27.70 8.56
C LEU A 280 -10.10 26.94 9.84
N GLY A 281 -10.62 27.63 10.85
CA GLY A 281 -11.08 27.04 12.12
C GLY A 281 -12.25 26.08 11.89
N MET A 282 -13.22 26.45 11.04
CA MET A 282 -14.34 25.58 10.65
C MET A 282 -13.84 24.31 9.97
N TYR A 283 -12.87 24.40 9.02
CA TYR A 283 -12.32 23.21 8.38
C TYR A 283 -11.56 22.34 9.38
N GLN A 284 -10.74 22.91 10.24
CA GLN A 284 -9.89 22.15 11.16
C GLN A 284 -10.67 21.46 12.29
N HIS A 285 -11.69 22.12 12.84
CA HIS A 285 -12.39 21.63 14.04
C HIS A 285 -13.72 20.95 13.76
N VAL A 286 -14.34 21.19 12.60
CA VAL A 286 -15.65 20.62 12.24
C VAL A 286 -15.52 19.70 11.02
N ILE A 287 -15.07 20.20 9.87
CA ILE A 287 -15.15 19.48 8.60
C ILE A 287 -14.16 18.34 8.56
N PHE A 288 -12.84 18.55 8.86
CA PHE A 288 -11.84 17.48 8.79
C PHE A 288 -12.09 16.34 9.77
N PRO A 289 -12.49 16.58 11.04
CA PRO A 289 -12.90 15.50 11.92
C PRO A 289 -14.08 14.67 11.40
N LEU A 290 -15.07 15.30 10.79
CA LEU A 290 -16.20 14.60 10.19
C LEU A 290 -15.82 13.81 8.91
N LEU A 291 -14.81 14.25 8.19
CA LEU A 291 -14.26 13.52 7.03
C LEU A 291 -13.29 12.39 7.41
N ALA A 292 -12.88 12.26 8.66
CA ALA A 292 -11.92 11.25 9.09
C ALA A 292 -12.31 9.80 8.73
N PRO A 293 -13.57 9.35 8.88
CA PRO A 293 -13.98 8.00 8.47
C PRO A 293 -13.82 7.77 6.96
N ILE A 294 -14.14 8.79 6.15
CA ILE A 294 -14.01 8.75 4.68
C ILE A 294 -12.52 8.68 4.30
N THR A 295 -11.70 9.50 4.96
CA THR A 295 -10.25 9.49 4.77
C THR A 295 -9.67 8.12 5.07
N LEU A 296 -10.07 7.50 6.18
CA LEU A 296 -9.62 6.16 6.56
C LEU A 296 -10.03 5.11 5.51
N SER A 297 -11.28 5.15 5.04
CA SER A 297 -11.77 4.26 3.99
C SER A 297 -10.97 4.42 2.69
N ALA A 298 -10.71 5.67 2.27
CA ALA A 298 -9.88 5.97 1.11
C ALA A 298 -8.44 5.45 1.28
N MET A 299 -7.83 5.66 2.44
CA MET A 299 -6.47 5.16 2.74
C MET A 299 -6.35 3.65 2.59
N ILE A 300 -7.36 2.90 3.01
CA ILE A 300 -7.34 1.43 2.94
C ILE A 300 -7.45 0.95 1.50
N VAL A 301 -8.36 1.51 0.73
CA VAL A 301 -8.51 1.16 -0.69
C VAL A 301 -7.23 1.50 -1.46
N LEU A 302 -6.67 2.69 -1.26
CA LEU A 302 -5.42 3.11 -1.88
C LEU A 302 -4.23 2.25 -1.41
N GLY A 303 -4.15 1.93 -0.12
CA GLY A 303 -3.13 1.05 0.44
C GLY A 303 -3.18 -0.35 -0.16
N HIS A 304 -4.37 -0.91 -0.31
CA HIS A 304 -4.55 -2.20 -0.99
C HIS A 304 -4.11 -2.14 -2.47
N ILE A 305 -4.44 -1.06 -3.19
CA ILE A 305 -4.01 -0.86 -4.58
C ILE A 305 -2.49 -0.75 -4.65
N SER A 306 -1.86 0.03 -3.76
CA SER A 306 -0.42 0.28 -3.79
C SER A 306 0.42 -0.97 -3.54
N LEU A 307 0.00 -1.84 -2.63
CA LEU A 307 0.73 -3.06 -2.28
C LEU A 307 0.73 -4.11 -3.40
N LYS A 308 -0.26 -4.08 -4.29
CA LYS A 308 -0.36 -5.02 -5.42
C LYS A 308 -0.11 -4.39 -6.77
N ILE A 309 0.40 -3.14 -6.82
CA ILE A 309 0.63 -2.45 -8.07
C ILE A 309 1.65 -3.20 -8.92
N PHE A 310 1.25 -3.56 -10.13
CA PHE A 310 2.06 -4.31 -11.09
C PHE A 310 1.99 -3.65 -12.48
N ASP A 311 0.77 -3.51 -13.01
CA ASP A 311 0.50 -3.13 -14.39
C ASP A 311 1.10 -1.77 -14.76
N LEU A 312 0.94 -0.78 -13.88
CA LEU A 312 1.47 0.57 -14.08
C LEU A 312 3.00 0.56 -14.14
N VAL A 313 3.64 -0.11 -13.17
CA VAL A 313 5.09 -0.19 -13.08
C VAL A 313 5.67 -0.90 -14.31
N TYR A 314 5.07 -2.04 -14.68
CA TYR A 314 5.47 -2.80 -15.86
C TYR A 314 5.35 -1.99 -17.15
N ALA A 315 4.23 -1.29 -17.34
CA ALA A 315 3.97 -0.50 -18.54
C ALA A 315 4.88 0.73 -18.64
N MET A 316 5.17 1.41 -17.51
CA MET A 316 6.00 2.61 -17.49
C MET A 316 7.49 2.32 -17.60
N ALA A 317 8.01 1.45 -16.77
CA ALA A 317 9.45 1.28 -16.57
C ALA A 317 9.99 -0.03 -17.14
N GLY A 318 9.11 -0.99 -17.46
CA GLY A 318 9.48 -2.32 -17.92
C GLY A 318 9.94 -3.26 -16.79
N PRO A 319 10.21 -4.54 -17.13
CA PRO A 319 10.51 -5.57 -16.13
C PRO A 319 11.92 -5.47 -15.52
N ASP A 320 12.86 -4.81 -16.22
CA ASP A 320 14.28 -4.88 -15.88
C ASP A 320 14.77 -3.68 -15.03
N ASN A 321 13.90 -2.68 -14.85
CA ASN A 321 14.25 -1.50 -14.06
C ASN A 321 14.10 -1.77 -12.55
N ILE A 322 15.22 -2.10 -11.89
CA ILE A 322 15.26 -2.42 -10.45
C ILE A 322 14.88 -1.20 -9.59
N ASN A 323 15.19 0.03 -10.04
CA ASN A 323 14.96 1.26 -9.28
C ASN A 323 13.48 1.59 -9.10
N THR A 324 12.62 1.05 -9.95
CA THR A 324 11.17 1.25 -9.92
C THR A 324 10.41 -0.04 -9.62
N SER A 325 11.12 -1.17 -9.52
CA SER A 325 10.51 -2.48 -9.33
C SER A 325 9.75 -2.57 -7.99
N VAL A 326 8.72 -3.41 -7.99
CA VAL A 326 7.85 -3.68 -6.83
C VAL A 326 7.69 -5.19 -6.66
N PRO A 327 7.38 -5.69 -5.44
CA PRO A 327 7.29 -7.13 -5.19
C PRO A 327 6.28 -7.87 -6.07
N ALA A 328 5.17 -7.24 -6.45
CA ALA A 328 4.20 -7.84 -7.35
C ALA A 328 4.78 -8.11 -8.75
N LEU A 329 5.64 -7.21 -9.25
CA LEU A 329 6.37 -7.41 -10.50
C LEU A 329 7.41 -8.53 -10.36
N ASN A 330 8.15 -8.56 -9.27
CA ASN A 330 9.13 -9.59 -8.99
C ASN A 330 8.47 -10.98 -8.87
N MET A 331 7.35 -11.08 -8.15
CA MET A 331 6.54 -12.30 -8.07
C MET A 331 6.23 -12.86 -9.47
N TYR A 332 5.77 -11.99 -10.37
CA TYR A 332 5.48 -12.36 -11.76
C TYR A 332 6.74 -12.85 -12.50
N LEU A 333 7.84 -12.10 -12.42
CA LEU A 333 9.08 -12.45 -13.12
C LEU A 333 9.67 -13.76 -12.60
N THR A 334 9.69 -13.94 -11.28
CA THR A 334 10.21 -15.14 -10.61
C THR A 334 9.37 -16.36 -10.93
N SER A 335 8.04 -16.24 -10.87
CA SER A 335 7.15 -17.37 -11.15
C SER A 335 7.10 -17.73 -12.64
N PHE A 336 6.93 -16.75 -13.53
CA PHE A 336 6.56 -17.03 -14.93
C PHE A 336 7.70 -16.83 -15.94
N ARG A 337 8.74 -16.09 -15.60
CA ARG A 337 9.92 -15.96 -16.48
C ARG A 337 11.10 -16.82 -16.03
N GLN A 338 11.27 -16.96 -14.71
CA GLN A 338 12.38 -17.74 -14.13
C GLN A 338 11.96 -19.16 -13.75
N ASN A 339 10.66 -19.48 -13.76
CA ASN A 339 10.07 -20.75 -13.34
C ASN A 339 10.41 -21.15 -11.88
N GLN A 340 10.75 -20.17 -11.02
CA GLN A 340 10.98 -20.37 -9.60
C GLN A 340 9.67 -20.24 -8.82
N PHE A 341 8.78 -21.24 -8.97
CA PHE A 341 7.41 -21.17 -8.47
C PHE A 341 7.33 -21.02 -6.96
N ALA A 342 8.16 -21.73 -6.21
CA ALA A 342 8.16 -21.67 -4.76
C ALA A 342 8.61 -20.30 -4.24
N LEU A 343 9.66 -19.72 -4.83
CA LEU A 343 10.14 -18.39 -4.46
C LEU A 343 9.12 -17.30 -4.83
N GLY A 344 8.51 -17.40 -6.03
CA GLY A 344 7.44 -16.48 -6.42
C GLY A 344 6.21 -16.59 -5.53
N ALA A 345 5.83 -17.82 -5.11
CA ALA A 345 4.76 -18.05 -4.15
C ALA A 345 5.09 -17.47 -2.76
N ALA A 346 6.37 -17.49 -2.34
CA ALA A 346 6.81 -16.87 -1.09
C ALA A 346 6.65 -15.34 -1.15
N ILE A 347 7.03 -14.70 -2.26
CA ILE A 347 6.81 -13.26 -2.48
C ILE A 347 5.31 -12.94 -2.42
N GLY A 348 4.46 -13.73 -3.12
CA GLY A 348 3.00 -13.57 -3.09
C GLY A 348 2.40 -13.71 -1.69
N THR A 349 2.91 -14.67 -0.90
CA THR A 349 2.47 -14.86 0.49
C THR A 349 2.86 -13.68 1.39
N ILE A 350 4.07 -13.11 1.21
CA ILE A 350 4.47 -11.89 1.93
C ILE A 350 3.55 -10.72 1.57
N LEU A 351 3.23 -10.54 0.28
CA LEU A 351 2.28 -9.51 -0.15
C LEU A 351 0.89 -9.72 0.46
N LEU A 352 0.40 -10.96 0.50
CA LEU A 352 -0.87 -11.30 1.15
C LEU A 352 -0.87 -10.93 2.63
N ILE A 353 0.21 -11.23 3.35
CA ILE A 353 0.37 -10.89 4.78
C ILE A 353 0.40 -9.36 4.94
N LEU A 354 1.12 -8.62 4.11
CA LEU A 354 1.16 -7.16 4.16
C LEU A 354 -0.22 -6.54 3.92
N VAL A 355 -0.96 -7.03 2.94
CA VAL A 355 -2.34 -6.60 2.66
C VAL A 355 -3.27 -6.93 3.82
N ALA A 356 -3.18 -8.15 4.36
CA ALA A 356 -3.98 -8.57 5.51
C ALA A 356 -3.69 -7.70 6.75
N PHE A 357 -2.43 -7.34 6.99
CA PHE A 357 -2.03 -6.46 8.09
C PHE A 357 -2.68 -5.06 8.01
N VAL A 358 -2.95 -4.57 6.80
CA VAL A 358 -3.65 -3.29 6.58
C VAL A 358 -5.16 -3.45 6.70
N ILE A 359 -5.73 -4.50 6.10
CA ILE A 359 -7.18 -4.66 5.98
C ILE A 359 -7.83 -5.23 7.24
N VAL A 360 -7.22 -6.22 7.90
CA VAL A 360 -7.85 -6.91 9.05
C VAL A 360 -8.14 -5.98 10.24
N PRO A 361 -7.23 -5.09 10.68
CA PRO A 361 -7.50 -4.16 11.77
C PRO A 361 -8.67 -3.21 11.44
N TYR A 362 -8.77 -2.79 10.19
CA TYR A 362 -9.87 -1.94 9.73
C TYR A 362 -11.21 -2.67 9.81
N LEU A 363 -11.31 -3.85 9.22
CA LEU A 363 -12.55 -4.63 9.28
C LEU A 363 -12.97 -4.88 10.72
N SER A 364 -12.02 -5.24 11.59
CA SER A 364 -12.32 -5.46 13.00
C SER A 364 -12.82 -4.19 13.73
N SER A 365 -12.35 -3.01 13.32
CA SER A 365 -12.84 -1.74 13.89
C SER A 365 -14.25 -1.40 13.41
N GLN A 366 -14.59 -1.68 12.16
CA GLN A 366 -15.92 -1.46 11.60
C GLN A 366 -16.99 -2.33 12.27
N PHE A 367 -16.73 -3.63 12.44
CA PHE A 367 -17.66 -4.55 13.10
C PHE A 367 -17.93 -4.17 14.55
N ARG A 368 -16.93 -3.67 15.28
CA ARG A 368 -17.12 -3.21 16.67
C ARG A 368 -18.00 -1.97 16.79
N THR A 369 -17.98 -1.11 15.77
CA THR A 369 -18.80 0.11 15.74
C THR A 369 -20.26 -0.22 15.49
N GLU A 370 -20.55 -1.22 14.64
CA GLU A 370 -21.92 -1.69 14.38
C GLU A 370 -22.56 -2.40 15.60
N GLU A 371 -21.78 -3.23 16.32
CA GLU A 371 -22.26 -3.89 17.54
C GLU A 371 -22.54 -2.92 18.69
N GLY A 372 -21.90 -1.77 18.74
CA GLY A 372 -22.13 -0.72 19.74
C GLY A 372 -23.38 0.12 19.50
N HIS A 373 -24.04 -0.03 18.35
CA HIS A 373 -25.26 0.72 17.96
C HIS A 373 -26.50 -0.19 17.85
N ALA A 374 -26.36 -1.51 18.05
CA ALA A 374 -27.42 -2.50 18.12
C ALA A 374 -27.75 -2.88 19.57
#